data_b266ab32408b222ba9f78285ba02bf75
#
_entry.id   b266ab32408b222ba9f78285ba02bf75
#
_cell.length_a   1.000
_cell.length_b   1.000
_cell.length_c   1.000
_cell.angle_alpha   90.00
_cell.angle_beta   90.00
_cell.angle_gamma   90.00
#
_symmetry.space_group_name_H-M   'P 1'
#
loop_
_entity.id
_entity.type
_entity.pdbx_description
1 polymer ?
#
loop_
_entity_poly.entity_id
_entity_poly.type
_entity_poly.pdbx_seq_one_letter_code
_entity_poly.pdbx_strand_id
1 'polypeptide(L)'
;PDEDTELAMTLMVEDFLEKKGYHQYEISNFARDGRECRHNVGYWTRVPYLGLGAGSASLLHETRWSNESDLYRYMEACEKLPDLPASESLMQGVSRLSRYEQMEEFMFLGLRMNEGISLEEFEQKFGAPCTGIYGKTIRDYRNQELIEMSRGRLFLTPRGRQVGNLVSDGIPIYRE
;
A
#
# COMPACT_ATOMS: atom_id res chain seq x y z
N PRO A 1 -22.24 1.61 -14.18
CA PRO A 1 -23.08 0.63 -13.50
C PRO A 1 -23.40 1.10 -12.10
N ASP A 2 -24.47 0.58 -11.48
CA ASP A 2 -24.71 0.75 -10.06
C ASP A 2 -23.80 -0.17 -9.23
N GLU A 3 -23.72 0.05 -7.91
CA GLU A 3 -22.84 -0.69 -7.02
C GLU A 3 -23.07 -2.20 -7.04
N ASP A 4 -24.33 -2.63 -7.14
CA ASP A 4 -24.68 -4.07 -7.21
C ASP A 4 -24.17 -4.71 -8.49
N THR A 5 -24.26 -3.99 -9.61
CA THR A 5 -23.73 -4.44 -10.90
C THR A 5 -22.21 -4.51 -10.87
N GLU A 6 -21.52 -3.52 -10.31
CA GLU A 6 -20.06 -3.54 -10.15
C GLU A 6 -19.59 -4.70 -9.28
N LEU A 7 -20.25 -4.95 -8.17
CA LEU A 7 -19.98 -6.10 -7.31
C LEU A 7 -20.18 -7.43 -8.07
N ALA A 8 -21.30 -7.57 -8.77
CA ALA A 8 -21.58 -8.79 -9.56
C ALA A 8 -20.51 -9.03 -10.65
N MET A 9 -20.06 -7.98 -11.32
CA MET A 9 -18.98 -8.06 -12.32
C MET A 9 -17.66 -8.47 -11.68
N THR A 10 -17.31 -7.90 -10.53
CA THR A 10 -16.09 -8.23 -9.79
C THR A 10 -16.09 -9.71 -9.39
N LEU A 11 -17.15 -10.19 -8.77
CA LEU A 11 -17.28 -11.59 -8.35
C LEU A 11 -17.23 -12.56 -9.55
N MET A 12 -17.81 -12.19 -10.68
CA MET A 12 -17.75 -12.99 -11.92
C MET A 12 -16.31 -13.07 -12.46
N VAL A 13 -15.55 -11.97 -12.42
CA VAL A 13 -14.15 -11.95 -12.85
C VAL A 13 -13.28 -12.79 -11.92
N GLU A 14 -13.47 -12.67 -10.61
CA GLU A 14 -12.76 -13.47 -9.61
C GLU A 14 -12.98 -14.97 -9.85
N ASP A 15 -14.24 -15.41 -9.95
CA ASP A 15 -14.60 -16.82 -10.20
C ASP A 15 -14.03 -17.34 -11.52
N PHE A 16 -14.10 -16.51 -12.58
CA PHE A 16 -13.56 -16.90 -13.88
C PHE A 16 -12.05 -17.08 -13.86
N LEU A 17 -11.32 -16.14 -13.24
CA LEU A 17 -9.86 -16.17 -13.17
C LEU A 17 -9.38 -17.32 -12.28
N GLU A 18 -10.04 -17.56 -11.14
CA GLU A 18 -9.74 -18.68 -10.24
C GLU A 18 -9.85 -20.03 -10.97
N LYS A 19 -10.91 -20.24 -11.74
CA LYS A 19 -11.09 -21.44 -12.60
C LYS A 19 -10.01 -21.59 -13.67
N LYS A 20 -9.27 -20.52 -13.99
CA LYS A 20 -8.14 -20.52 -14.94
C LYS A 20 -6.78 -20.63 -14.26
N GLY A 21 -6.75 -20.81 -12.92
CA GLY A 21 -5.54 -20.91 -12.13
C GLY A 21 -4.83 -19.57 -11.89
N TYR A 22 -5.58 -18.48 -11.90
CA TYR A 22 -5.13 -17.17 -11.48
C TYR A 22 -5.77 -16.83 -10.14
N HIS A 23 -4.96 -16.57 -9.13
CA HIS A 23 -5.41 -16.19 -7.80
C HIS A 23 -5.26 -14.69 -7.62
N GLN A 24 -6.23 -14.05 -7.00
CA GLN A 24 -6.11 -12.67 -6.56
C GLN A 24 -5.06 -12.60 -5.46
N TYR A 25 -3.98 -11.83 -5.64
CA TYR A 25 -2.93 -11.67 -4.64
C TYR A 25 -2.98 -10.32 -3.91
N GLU A 26 -3.66 -9.33 -4.50
CA GLU A 26 -3.99 -8.04 -3.89
C GLU A 26 -5.34 -7.54 -4.45
N ILE A 27 -5.85 -6.43 -3.97
CA ILE A 27 -7.22 -5.94 -4.25
C ILE A 27 -7.59 -5.94 -5.74
N SER A 28 -6.65 -5.60 -6.64
CA SER A 28 -6.93 -5.37 -8.07
C SER A 28 -6.23 -6.32 -9.02
N ASN A 29 -5.31 -7.14 -8.56
CA ASN A 29 -4.45 -7.92 -9.44
C ASN A 29 -4.49 -9.42 -9.15
N PHE A 30 -4.39 -10.20 -10.23
CA PHE A 30 -4.40 -11.65 -10.22
C PHE A 30 -3.10 -12.18 -10.83
N ALA A 31 -2.64 -13.33 -10.35
CA ALA A 31 -1.47 -14.01 -10.87
C ALA A 31 -1.62 -15.52 -10.72
N ARG A 32 -0.83 -16.29 -11.44
CA ARG A 32 -0.56 -17.69 -11.12
C ARG A 32 0.44 -17.74 -9.97
N ASP A 33 0.47 -18.85 -9.24
CA ASP A 33 1.37 -19.06 -8.11
C ASP A 33 2.82 -18.73 -8.47
N GLY A 34 3.46 -17.88 -7.67
CA GLY A 34 4.84 -17.42 -7.85
C GLY A 34 5.05 -16.50 -9.06
N ARG A 35 3.97 -15.96 -9.65
CA ARG A 35 4.03 -15.02 -10.79
C ARG A 35 3.43 -13.65 -10.45
N GLU A 36 3.25 -13.35 -9.19
CA GLU A 36 2.82 -12.04 -8.70
C GLU A 36 3.77 -10.94 -9.20
N CYS A 37 3.21 -9.78 -9.53
CA CYS A 37 4.01 -8.64 -9.97
C CYS A 37 4.86 -8.12 -8.81
N ARG A 38 6.16 -8.43 -8.81
CA ARG A 38 7.11 -8.02 -7.76
C ARG A 38 7.13 -6.51 -7.55
N HIS A 39 6.93 -5.75 -8.60
CA HIS A 39 6.88 -4.30 -8.53
C HIS A 39 5.68 -3.83 -7.69
N ASN A 40 4.48 -4.36 -7.95
CA ASN A 40 3.29 -4.05 -7.16
C ASN A 40 3.43 -4.51 -5.71
N VAL A 41 3.86 -5.75 -5.51
CA VAL A 41 4.12 -6.28 -4.16
C VAL A 41 5.11 -5.39 -3.41
N GLY A 42 6.17 -4.92 -4.08
CA GLY A 42 7.13 -3.99 -3.50
C GLY A 42 6.49 -2.70 -2.98
N TYR A 43 5.53 -2.13 -3.69
CA TYR A 43 4.78 -0.96 -3.19
C TYR A 43 3.94 -1.29 -1.96
N TRP A 44 3.20 -2.40 -1.99
CA TRP A 44 2.31 -2.80 -0.89
C TRP A 44 3.08 -3.23 0.37
N THR A 45 4.32 -3.69 0.22
CA THR A 45 5.21 -4.06 1.33
C THR A 45 6.23 -2.97 1.69
N ARG A 46 6.10 -1.76 1.12
CA ARG A 46 6.97 -0.61 1.38
C ARG A 46 8.46 -0.88 1.11
N VAL A 47 8.77 -1.68 0.10
CA VAL A 47 10.16 -1.80 -0.38
C VAL A 47 10.64 -0.45 -0.87
N PRO A 48 11.83 0.05 -0.45
CA PRO A 48 12.37 1.31 -0.95
C PRO A 48 12.49 1.31 -2.48
N TYR A 49 12.12 2.42 -3.09
CA TYR A 49 12.18 2.58 -4.55
C TYR A 49 12.57 3.99 -4.96
N LEU A 50 13.22 4.10 -6.12
CA LEU A 50 13.55 5.35 -6.78
C LEU A 50 12.73 5.48 -8.06
N GLY A 51 11.90 6.52 -8.13
CA GLY A 51 11.15 6.86 -9.33
C GLY A 51 12.00 7.58 -10.35
N LEU A 52 11.93 7.16 -11.61
CA LEU A 52 12.60 7.79 -12.74
C LEU A 52 11.57 8.39 -13.68
N GLY A 53 11.83 9.60 -14.16
CA GLY A 53 10.95 10.34 -15.05
C GLY A 53 10.15 11.44 -14.37
N ALA A 54 9.51 12.30 -15.18
CA ALA A 54 8.68 13.40 -14.71
C ALA A 54 7.50 12.88 -13.88
N GLY A 55 7.23 13.51 -12.74
CA GLY A 55 6.12 13.17 -11.84
C GLY A 55 6.26 11.85 -11.09
N SER A 56 7.36 11.10 -11.26
CA SER A 56 7.54 9.81 -10.59
C SER A 56 7.80 9.99 -9.09
N ALA A 57 7.18 9.11 -8.28
CA ALA A 57 7.37 9.11 -6.83
C ALA A 57 8.57 8.24 -6.42
N SER A 58 9.14 8.55 -5.27
CA SER A 58 10.23 7.80 -4.64
C SER A 58 9.95 7.62 -3.14
N LEU A 59 10.48 6.53 -2.58
CA LEU A 59 10.53 6.28 -1.14
C LEU A 59 11.88 5.68 -0.78
N LEU A 60 12.78 6.47 -0.19
CA LEU A 60 14.10 6.02 0.28
C LEU A 60 14.35 6.53 1.70
N HIS A 61 14.86 5.66 2.56
CA HIS A 61 15.19 6.01 3.96
C HIS A 61 14.05 6.73 4.70
N GLU A 62 12.82 6.23 4.50
CA GLU A 62 11.58 6.79 5.04
C GLU A 62 11.34 8.27 4.60
N THR A 63 11.93 8.67 3.50
CA THR A 63 11.70 9.97 2.87
C THR A 63 11.00 9.76 1.54
N ARG A 64 9.88 10.47 1.36
CA ARG A 64 9.06 10.45 0.15
C ARG A 64 9.22 11.77 -0.58
N TRP A 65 9.26 11.70 -1.90
CA TRP A 65 9.20 12.85 -2.79
C TRP A 65 8.66 12.44 -4.15
N SER A 66 8.30 13.42 -4.97
CA SER A 66 8.04 13.21 -6.39
C SER A 66 9.03 14.04 -7.21
N ASN A 67 9.36 13.58 -8.40
CA ASN A 67 10.08 14.40 -9.35
C ASN A 67 9.15 15.51 -9.91
N GLU A 68 9.73 16.58 -10.43
CA GLU A 68 9.00 17.62 -11.14
C GLU A 68 8.06 16.99 -12.19
N SER A 69 6.80 17.37 -12.17
CA SER A 69 5.76 16.77 -13.02
C SER A 69 5.65 17.40 -14.40
N ASP A 70 6.02 18.69 -14.54
CA ASP A 70 6.10 19.34 -15.84
C ASP A 70 7.28 18.80 -16.64
N LEU A 71 7.00 18.25 -17.82
CA LEU A 71 8.00 17.58 -18.65
C LEU A 71 9.17 18.50 -19.02
N TYR A 72 8.88 19.75 -19.38
CA TYR A 72 9.92 20.70 -19.81
C TYR A 72 10.80 21.13 -18.64
N ARG A 73 10.21 21.40 -17.49
CA ARG A 73 10.95 21.72 -16.26
C ARG A 73 11.78 20.53 -15.79
N TYR A 74 11.23 19.32 -15.89
CA TYR A 74 11.98 18.09 -15.57
C TYR A 74 13.22 17.94 -16.47
N MET A 75 13.06 18.12 -17.79
CA MET A 75 14.18 18.06 -18.74
C MET A 75 15.25 19.13 -18.44
N GLU A 76 14.83 20.37 -18.21
CA GLU A 76 15.74 21.48 -17.85
C GLU A 76 16.49 21.19 -16.54
N ALA A 77 15.79 20.63 -15.53
CA ALA A 77 16.40 20.24 -14.27
C ALA A 77 17.41 19.08 -14.45
N CYS A 78 17.10 18.11 -15.32
CA CYS A 78 18.04 17.02 -15.63
C CYS A 78 19.33 17.53 -16.29
N GLU A 79 19.25 18.54 -17.15
CA GLU A 79 20.44 19.16 -17.77
C GLU A 79 21.36 19.85 -16.75
N LYS A 80 20.77 20.35 -15.65
CA LYS A 80 21.50 21.03 -14.56
C LYS A 80 22.05 20.08 -13.50
N LEU A 81 21.67 18.79 -13.50
CA LEU A 81 22.07 17.81 -12.48
C LEU A 81 23.59 17.69 -12.26
N PRO A 82 24.47 17.82 -13.27
CA PRO A 82 25.90 17.78 -13.04
C PRO A 82 26.41 18.89 -12.12
N ASP A 83 25.71 20.02 -12.07
CA ASP A 83 26.15 21.25 -11.41
C ASP A 83 25.39 21.56 -10.11
N LEU A 84 24.22 20.92 -9.88
CA LEU A 84 23.34 21.16 -8.73
C LEU A 84 22.96 19.86 -8.01
N PRO A 85 22.77 19.89 -6.67
CA PRO A 85 22.17 18.76 -5.96
C PRO A 85 20.78 18.42 -6.53
N ALA A 86 20.51 17.14 -6.77
CA ALA A 86 19.24 16.66 -7.33
C ALA A 86 18.02 17.15 -6.53
N SER A 87 18.17 17.33 -5.21
CA SER A 87 17.14 17.84 -4.32
C SER A 87 16.68 19.26 -4.62
N GLU A 88 17.55 20.10 -5.19
CA GLU A 88 17.23 21.51 -5.44
C GLU A 88 16.50 21.73 -6.76
N SER A 89 16.64 20.81 -7.71
CA SER A 89 16.11 20.99 -9.06
C SER A 89 15.00 20.00 -9.45
N LEU A 90 15.01 18.80 -8.91
CA LEU A 90 14.10 17.73 -9.33
C LEU A 90 13.07 17.32 -8.28
N MET A 91 13.41 17.38 -6.98
CA MET A 91 12.56 16.83 -5.93
C MET A 91 11.48 17.83 -5.50
N GLN A 92 10.22 17.39 -5.55
CA GLN A 92 9.06 18.13 -5.10
C GLN A 92 8.39 17.43 -3.92
N GLY A 93 7.86 18.20 -2.97
CA GLY A 93 7.07 17.65 -1.86
C GLY A 93 7.87 16.68 -0.97
N VAL A 94 9.15 16.96 -0.74
CA VAL A 94 10.01 16.11 0.11
C VAL A 94 9.46 16.07 1.53
N SER A 95 9.10 14.87 2.00
CA SER A 95 8.59 14.61 3.34
C SER A 95 9.26 13.40 3.96
N ARG A 96 9.79 13.56 5.16
CA ARG A 96 10.28 12.45 5.95
C ARG A 96 9.14 11.90 6.80
N LEU A 97 8.82 10.64 6.59
CA LEU A 97 7.73 9.97 7.31
C LEU A 97 8.08 9.81 8.78
N SER A 98 7.22 10.32 9.65
CA SER A 98 7.27 10.04 11.08
C SER A 98 7.04 8.54 11.32
N ARG A 99 7.36 8.09 12.53
CA ARG A 99 7.11 6.68 12.91
C ARG A 99 5.63 6.29 12.80
N TYR A 100 4.73 7.21 13.13
CA TYR A 100 3.29 6.98 13.04
C TYR A 100 2.82 6.85 11.58
N GLU A 101 3.27 7.73 10.70
CA GLU A 101 2.98 7.65 9.27
C GLU A 101 3.53 6.35 8.65
N GLN A 102 4.70 5.89 9.10
CA GLN A 102 5.25 4.60 8.66
C GLN A 102 4.39 3.41 9.12
N MET A 103 3.88 3.43 10.36
CA MET A 103 2.96 2.40 10.89
C MET A 103 1.65 2.39 10.12
N GLU A 104 1.09 3.56 9.86
CA GLU A 104 -0.13 3.75 9.11
C GLU A 104 0.01 3.21 7.68
N GLU A 105 1.08 3.60 6.98
CA GLU A 105 1.37 3.07 5.65
C GLU A 105 1.59 1.56 5.66
N PHE A 106 2.26 1.00 6.65
CA PHE A 106 2.42 -0.43 6.80
C PHE A 106 1.07 -1.14 6.90
N MET A 107 0.14 -0.55 7.65
CA MET A 107 -1.20 -1.09 7.81
C MET A 107 -2.00 -1.00 6.51
N PHE A 108 -2.19 0.21 5.97
CA PHE A 108 -3.12 0.39 4.85
C PHE A 108 -2.58 -0.20 3.53
N LEU A 109 -1.26 -0.13 3.28
CA LEU A 109 -0.67 -0.75 2.09
C LEU A 109 -0.63 -2.27 2.22
N GLY A 110 -0.20 -2.78 3.38
CA GLY A 110 -0.11 -4.22 3.59
C GLY A 110 -1.45 -4.94 3.61
N LEU A 111 -2.52 -4.28 4.08
CA LEU A 111 -3.88 -4.82 4.03
C LEU A 111 -4.46 -4.89 2.60
N ARG A 112 -3.85 -4.26 1.61
CA ARG A 112 -4.20 -4.47 0.20
C ARG A 112 -3.82 -5.87 -0.29
N MET A 113 -2.78 -6.46 0.29
CA MET A 113 -2.39 -7.84 -0.01
C MET A 113 -3.41 -8.83 0.59
N ASN A 114 -3.79 -9.87 -0.17
CA ASN A 114 -4.70 -10.89 0.32
C ASN A 114 -4.15 -11.65 1.54
N GLU A 115 -2.84 -11.82 1.60
CA GLU A 115 -2.18 -12.38 2.78
C GLU A 115 -2.09 -11.41 3.97
N GLY A 116 -2.38 -10.12 3.74
CA GLY A 116 -2.35 -9.08 4.75
C GLY A 116 -0.95 -8.79 5.31
N ILE A 117 -0.88 -8.26 6.53
CA ILE A 117 0.35 -7.92 7.24
C ILE A 117 0.80 -9.00 8.21
N SER A 118 2.09 -9.13 8.43
CA SER A 118 2.68 -9.92 9.52
C SER A 118 2.67 -9.11 10.82
N LEU A 119 2.09 -9.66 11.88
CA LEU A 119 2.09 -9.03 13.20
C LEU A 119 3.48 -9.03 13.83
N GLU A 120 4.26 -10.07 13.56
CA GLU A 120 5.64 -10.19 14.00
C GLU A 120 6.53 -9.14 13.30
N GLU A 121 6.42 -8.98 11.98
CA GLU A 121 7.17 -7.97 11.22
C GLU A 121 6.83 -6.55 11.69
N PHE A 122 5.55 -6.28 11.97
CA PHE A 122 5.13 -5.00 12.53
C PHE A 122 5.83 -4.74 13.88
N GLU A 123 5.82 -5.72 14.80
CA GLU A 123 6.44 -5.58 16.11
C GLU A 123 7.97 -5.43 16.01
N GLN A 124 8.62 -6.20 15.16
CA GLN A 124 10.07 -6.09 14.91
C GLN A 124 10.44 -4.70 14.37
N LYS A 125 9.65 -4.19 13.41
CA LYS A 125 9.93 -2.89 12.77
C LYS A 125 9.64 -1.72 13.69
N PHE A 126 8.57 -1.80 14.47
CA PHE A 126 8.07 -0.67 15.26
C PHE A 126 8.24 -0.83 16.78
N GLY A 127 8.79 -1.94 17.25
CA GLY A 127 9.08 -2.18 18.68
C GLY A 127 7.85 -2.20 19.59
N ALA A 128 6.65 -2.38 19.02
CA ALA A 128 5.38 -2.48 19.75
C ALA A 128 4.39 -3.38 18.98
N PRO A 129 3.59 -4.18 19.68
CA PRO A 129 2.64 -5.05 19.02
C PRO A 129 1.54 -4.24 18.30
N CYS A 130 1.21 -4.63 17.07
CA CYS A 130 0.15 -4.02 16.27
C CYS A 130 -1.18 -3.93 17.04
N THR A 131 -1.54 -4.99 17.78
CA THR A 131 -2.74 -5.03 18.60
C THR A 131 -2.74 -4.07 19.79
N GLY A 132 -1.57 -3.63 20.24
CA GLY A 132 -1.43 -2.61 21.28
C GLY A 132 -1.78 -1.22 20.75
N ILE A 133 -1.36 -0.92 19.52
CA ILE A 133 -1.59 0.37 18.88
C ILE A 133 -2.97 0.44 18.23
N TYR A 134 -3.32 -0.53 17.39
CA TYR A 134 -4.56 -0.55 16.61
C TYR A 134 -5.65 -1.44 17.20
N GLY A 135 -5.53 -1.89 18.46
CA GLY A 135 -6.39 -2.90 19.03
C GLY A 135 -7.87 -2.54 19.08
N LYS A 136 -8.23 -1.27 19.22
CA LYS A 136 -9.63 -0.83 19.13
C LYS A 136 -10.15 -0.98 17.71
N THR A 137 -9.46 -0.42 16.74
CA THR A 137 -9.81 -0.48 15.30
C THR A 137 -9.91 -1.93 14.81
N ILE A 138 -8.95 -2.77 15.21
CA ILE A 138 -8.95 -4.20 14.89
C ILE A 138 -10.20 -4.89 15.46
N ARG A 139 -10.57 -4.63 16.71
CA ARG A 139 -11.79 -5.22 17.29
C ARG A 139 -13.05 -4.75 16.57
N ASP A 140 -13.14 -3.44 16.28
CA ASP A 140 -14.30 -2.86 15.63
C ASP A 140 -14.50 -3.44 14.23
N TYR A 141 -13.44 -3.60 13.46
CA TYR A 141 -13.50 -4.21 12.12
C TYR A 141 -13.70 -5.72 12.13
N ARG A 142 -13.18 -6.43 13.14
CA ARG A 142 -13.48 -7.85 13.32
C ARG A 142 -14.95 -8.09 13.65
N ASN A 143 -15.55 -7.25 14.48
CA ASN A 143 -16.98 -7.33 14.81
C ASN A 143 -17.87 -7.05 13.58
N GLN A 144 -17.37 -6.32 12.60
CA GLN A 144 -18.03 -6.06 11.32
C GLN A 144 -17.69 -7.12 10.25
N GLU A 145 -16.89 -8.14 10.61
CA GLU A 145 -16.40 -9.17 9.68
C GLU A 145 -15.58 -8.62 8.50
N LEU A 146 -14.91 -7.48 8.67
CA LEU A 146 -14.10 -6.84 7.63
C LEU A 146 -12.65 -7.32 7.63
N ILE A 147 -12.13 -7.67 8.80
CA ILE A 147 -10.75 -8.19 8.97
C ILE A 147 -10.75 -9.46 9.81
N GLU A 148 -9.71 -10.26 9.60
CA GLU A 148 -9.46 -11.47 10.36
C GLU A 148 -7.99 -11.54 10.79
N MET A 149 -7.75 -12.24 11.91
CA MET A 149 -6.41 -12.56 12.40
C MET A 149 -6.25 -14.08 12.44
N SER A 150 -5.28 -14.59 11.70
CA SER A 150 -4.94 -16.00 11.68
C SER A 150 -3.44 -16.20 11.42
N ARG A 151 -2.85 -17.20 12.05
CA ARG A 151 -1.46 -17.62 11.85
C ARG A 151 -0.45 -16.47 11.94
N GLY A 152 -0.64 -15.53 12.86
CA GLY A 152 0.25 -14.38 13.05
C GLY A 152 0.10 -13.27 11.98
N ARG A 153 -0.94 -13.32 11.17
CA ARG A 153 -1.26 -12.30 10.16
C ARG A 153 -2.59 -11.64 10.44
N LEU A 154 -2.73 -10.40 9.98
CA LEU A 154 -3.96 -9.62 9.95
C LEU A 154 -4.28 -9.30 8.49
N PHE A 155 -5.46 -9.65 8.01
CA PHE A 155 -5.86 -9.50 6.61
C PHE A 155 -7.33 -9.15 6.45
N LEU A 156 -7.70 -8.61 5.28
CA LEU A 156 -9.09 -8.35 4.92
C LEU A 156 -9.83 -9.64 4.60
N THR A 157 -11.03 -9.79 5.12
CA THR A 157 -11.97 -10.82 4.66
C THR A 157 -12.43 -10.54 3.21
N PRO A 158 -13.10 -11.47 2.53
CA PRO A 158 -13.73 -11.18 1.25
C PRO A 158 -14.65 -9.95 1.30
N ARG A 159 -15.45 -9.81 2.36
CA ARG A 159 -16.28 -8.63 2.61
C ARG A 159 -15.46 -7.37 2.85
N GLY A 160 -14.37 -7.48 3.61
CA GLY A 160 -13.46 -6.37 3.87
C GLY A 160 -12.77 -5.85 2.61
N ARG A 161 -12.44 -6.73 1.65
CA ARG A 161 -11.87 -6.33 0.35
C ARG A 161 -12.82 -5.51 -0.49
N GLN A 162 -14.11 -5.84 -0.48
CA GLN A 162 -15.15 -5.08 -1.20
C GLN A 162 -15.28 -3.63 -0.70
N VAL A 163 -14.95 -3.38 0.55
CA VAL A 163 -14.96 -2.06 1.19
C VAL A 163 -13.57 -1.61 1.63
N GLY A 164 -12.53 -2.11 0.94
CA GLY A 164 -11.12 -1.92 1.34
C GLY A 164 -10.70 -0.46 1.53
N ASN A 165 -11.25 0.47 0.73
CA ASN A 165 -11.00 1.89 0.90
C ASN A 165 -11.54 2.40 2.25
N LEU A 166 -12.74 2.00 2.66
CA LEU A 166 -13.32 2.38 3.96
C LEU A 166 -12.49 1.83 5.13
N VAL A 167 -11.97 0.60 5.00
CA VAL A 167 -11.09 0.01 6.03
C VAL A 167 -9.78 0.77 6.10
N SER A 168 -9.20 1.11 4.96
CA SER A 168 -7.95 1.87 4.88
C SER A 168 -8.10 3.28 5.45
N ASP A 169 -9.15 3.99 5.09
CA ASP A 169 -9.43 5.37 5.54
C ASP A 169 -9.77 5.42 7.05
N GLY A 170 -10.28 4.33 7.59
CA GLY A 170 -10.63 4.21 9.01
C GLY A 170 -9.48 3.75 9.91
N ILE A 171 -8.28 3.50 9.39
CA ILE A 171 -7.07 3.29 10.20
C ILE A 171 -6.64 4.66 10.73
N PRO A 172 -6.66 4.87 12.06
CA PRO A 172 -6.46 6.20 12.62
C PRO A 172 -5.05 6.71 12.39
N ILE A 173 -4.95 7.97 11.95
CA ILE A 173 -3.71 8.74 11.96
C ILE A 173 -3.46 9.17 13.40
N TYR A 174 -2.50 8.55 14.08
CA TYR A 174 -2.04 9.05 15.36
C TYR A 174 -1.17 10.29 15.12
N ARG A 175 -1.75 11.46 15.30
CA ARG A 175 -1.00 12.72 15.39
C ARG A 175 -0.63 12.91 16.87
N GLU A 176 0.67 13.14 17.15
CA GLU A 176 1.12 13.64 18.45
C GLU A 176 0.58 15.05 18.71
#